data_9a818d76f4abb57fe859347b312336df
#
_entry.id   9a818d76f4abb57fe859347b312336df
#
_cell.length_a   1.000
_cell.length_b   1.000
_cell.length_c   1.000
_cell.angle_alpha   90.00
_cell.angle_beta   90.00
_cell.angle_gamma   90.00
#
_symmetry.space_group_name_H-M   'P 1'
#
loop_
_entity.id
_entity.type
_entity.pdbx_description
1 polymer ?
#
loop_
_entity_poly.entity_id
_entity_poly.type
_entity_poly.pdbx_seq_one_letter_code
_entity_poly.pdbx_strand_id
1 'polypeptide(L)'
;LQKFFRQFSYPGGIPSHYAPETPGSIHEGGELGYALSHAYGAVMNNPSLFVPAIVGDGEAETGPLATGWQSNKLINPRTDGIVLPILHLNGYKIANPTILSRISDEELHEFFHGMGYEPYEFVAGFDNEDHLSIHRRFAELFETVFDEICDIKAAAQTDDMTRPFYPMIIFRTPKGWTCPKFIDGKKTEGSWRSHQVPLASARDTEAHFEVLKNWLESYKPEELFDEN
;
A
#
# COMPACT_ATOMS: atom_id res chain seq x y z
N LEU A 1 -8.71 -22.75 -4.19
CA LEU A 1 -9.93 -21.93 -4.22
C LEU A 1 -11.00 -22.45 -3.26
N GLN A 2 -11.48 -23.72 -3.35
CA GLN A 2 -12.51 -24.25 -2.45
C GLN A 2 -12.14 -24.12 -0.96
N LYS A 3 -10.88 -24.38 -0.60
CA LYS A 3 -10.37 -24.17 0.76
C LYS A 3 -10.42 -22.69 1.15
N PHE A 4 -10.00 -21.80 0.24
CA PHE A 4 -10.05 -20.37 0.43
C PHE A 4 -11.46 -19.88 0.76
N PHE A 5 -12.44 -20.22 -0.07
CA PHE A 5 -13.84 -19.82 0.15
C PHE A 5 -14.46 -20.36 1.43
N ARG A 6 -14.00 -21.50 1.91
CA ARG A 6 -14.49 -22.10 3.17
C ARG A 6 -13.82 -21.52 4.41
N GLN A 7 -12.62 -20.99 4.27
CA GLN A 7 -11.78 -20.57 5.39
C GLN A 7 -11.64 -19.05 5.48
N PHE A 8 -12.12 -18.29 4.51
CA PHE A 8 -12.03 -16.84 4.53
C PHE A 8 -12.81 -16.26 5.71
N SER A 9 -12.15 -15.41 6.51
CA SER A 9 -12.67 -14.82 7.75
C SER A 9 -13.15 -15.85 8.79
N TYR A 10 -12.71 -17.10 8.71
CA TYR A 10 -13.02 -18.13 9.67
C TYR A 10 -11.89 -18.21 10.73
N PRO A 11 -12.20 -18.44 12.02
CA PRO A 11 -11.16 -18.57 13.05
C PRO A 11 -10.14 -19.66 12.71
N GLY A 12 -8.85 -19.29 12.68
CA GLY A 12 -7.77 -20.18 12.24
C GLY A 12 -7.69 -20.42 10.73
N GLY A 13 -8.50 -19.70 9.95
CA GLY A 13 -8.49 -19.73 8.48
C GLY A 13 -7.72 -18.57 7.87
N ILE A 14 -8.24 -18.03 6.76
CA ILE A 14 -7.60 -16.93 6.02
C ILE A 14 -8.19 -15.61 6.51
N PRO A 15 -7.40 -14.70 7.07
CA PRO A 15 -7.90 -13.41 7.54
C PRO A 15 -8.33 -12.51 6.38
N SER A 16 -9.27 -11.60 6.64
CA SER A 16 -9.75 -10.61 5.66
C SER A 16 -8.75 -9.46 5.44
N HIS A 17 -7.83 -9.26 6.37
CA HIS A 17 -6.75 -8.29 6.29
C HIS A 17 -5.41 -9.01 6.39
N TYR A 18 -4.34 -8.36 5.97
CA TYR A 18 -2.99 -8.88 6.22
C TYR A 18 -2.77 -9.06 7.72
N ALA A 19 -2.20 -10.18 8.09
CA ALA A 19 -1.96 -10.55 9.47
C ALA A 19 -0.61 -11.27 9.61
N PRO A 20 -0.03 -11.35 10.81
CA PRO A 20 1.26 -12.01 11.03
C PRO A 20 1.32 -13.48 10.58
N GLU A 21 0.18 -14.14 10.47
CA GLU A 21 0.08 -15.50 9.91
C GLU A 21 0.35 -15.56 8.41
N THR A 22 0.27 -14.42 7.70
CA THR A 22 0.63 -14.33 6.29
C THR A 22 2.16 -14.30 6.18
N PRO A 23 2.80 -15.26 5.46
CA PRO A 23 4.25 -15.29 5.33
C PRO A 23 4.82 -13.97 4.85
N GLY A 24 5.81 -13.42 5.57
CA GLY A 24 6.43 -12.12 5.30
C GLY A 24 5.72 -10.91 5.87
N SER A 25 4.51 -11.05 6.40
CA SER A 25 3.80 -9.98 7.11
C SER A 25 4.16 -9.96 8.60
N ILE A 26 4.28 -8.77 9.17
CA ILE A 26 4.57 -8.56 10.59
C ILE A 26 3.48 -7.73 11.30
N HIS A 27 2.46 -7.31 10.58
CA HIS A 27 1.44 -6.39 11.09
C HIS A 27 0.02 -6.89 10.78
N GLU A 28 -0.91 -6.66 11.71
CA GLU A 28 -2.35 -6.83 11.49
C GLU A 28 -2.92 -5.59 10.80
N GLY A 29 -3.19 -5.73 9.49
CA GLY A 29 -3.60 -4.61 8.63
C GLY A 29 -4.97 -4.02 8.95
N GLY A 30 -5.80 -4.69 9.75
CA GLY A 30 -7.08 -4.17 10.24
C GLY A 30 -6.94 -3.19 11.40
N GLU A 31 -5.80 -3.18 12.10
CA GLU A 31 -5.50 -2.24 13.18
C GLU A 31 -4.81 -0.99 12.62
N LEU A 32 -5.60 0.01 12.24
CA LEU A 32 -5.10 1.22 11.61
C LEU A 32 -4.28 2.09 12.56
N GLY A 33 -3.16 2.61 12.05
CA GLY A 33 -2.31 3.58 12.74
C GLY A 33 -0.99 3.05 13.26
N TYR A 34 -0.73 1.76 13.18
CA TYR A 34 0.46 1.13 13.79
C TYR A 34 1.45 0.55 12.79
N ALA A 35 1.14 0.53 11.50
CA ALA A 35 1.98 -0.09 10.47
C ALA A 35 3.44 0.41 10.49
N LEU A 36 3.65 1.72 10.52
CA LEU A 36 5.00 2.30 10.58
C LEU A 36 5.71 1.98 11.89
N SER A 37 5.02 2.10 13.03
CA SER A 37 5.64 1.83 14.33
C SER A 37 6.09 0.37 14.44
N HIS A 38 5.30 -0.58 13.93
CA HIS A 38 5.69 -1.99 13.86
C HIS A 38 6.86 -2.21 12.91
N ALA A 39 6.84 -1.60 11.73
CA ALA A 39 7.94 -1.69 10.77
C ALA A 39 9.25 -1.16 11.34
N TYR A 40 9.22 0.03 11.96
CA TYR A 40 10.41 0.60 12.60
C TYR A 40 10.88 -0.23 13.81
N GLY A 41 9.94 -0.75 14.62
CA GLY A 41 10.30 -1.66 15.71
C GLY A 41 10.99 -2.94 15.23
N ALA A 42 10.53 -3.51 14.11
CA ALA A 42 11.11 -4.72 13.55
C ALA A 42 12.56 -4.54 13.04
N VAL A 43 12.90 -3.36 12.52
CA VAL A 43 14.23 -3.09 11.97
C VAL A 43 15.25 -2.70 13.03
N MET A 44 14.84 -2.34 14.25
CA MET A 44 15.77 -1.98 15.33
C MET A 44 16.70 -3.13 15.68
N ASN A 45 18.00 -2.87 15.76
CA ASN A 45 19.06 -3.86 15.99
C ASN A 45 19.09 -5.01 14.96
N ASN A 46 18.52 -4.80 13.79
CA ASN A 46 18.51 -5.80 12.72
C ASN A 46 19.00 -5.19 11.40
N PRO A 47 20.32 -4.97 11.24
CA PRO A 47 20.88 -4.20 10.13
C PRO A 47 20.67 -4.82 8.75
N SER A 48 20.33 -6.10 8.69
CA SER A 48 20.06 -6.80 7.43
C SER A 48 18.59 -6.78 7.01
N LEU A 49 17.71 -6.25 7.86
CA LEU A 49 16.28 -6.26 7.59
C LEU A 49 15.86 -5.04 6.76
N PHE A 50 15.12 -5.32 5.69
CA PHE A 50 14.42 -4.34 4.88
C PHE A 50 12.91 -4.58 5.00
N VAL A 51 12.14 -3.55 5.37
CA VAL A 51 10.70 -3.66 5.59
C VAL A 51 9.95 -2.63 4.75
N PRO A 52 9.29 -3.03 3.65
CA PRO A 52 8.30 -2.17 3.01
C PRO A 52 7.07 -2.03 3.93
N ALA A 53 6.65 -0.80 4.18
CA ALA A 53 5.47 -0.48 4.99
C ALA A 53 4.41 0.20 4.12
N ILE A 54 3.40 -0.57 3.69
CA ILE A 54 2.28 -0.03 2.91
C ILE A 54 1.29 0.63 3.87
N VAL A 55 1.05 1.91 3.67
CA VAL A 55 0.18 2.76 4.49
C VAL A 55 -0.91 3.35 3.62
N GLY A 56 -2.17 3.06 3.91
CA GLY A 56 -3.29 3.74 3.26
C GLY A 56 -3.37 5.21 3.69
N ASP A 57 -3.81 6.08 2.80
CA ASP A 57 -3.93 7.51 3.06
C ASP A 57 -4.95 7.83 4.19
N GLY A 58 -5.99 6.99 4.35
CA GLY A 58 -6.89 7.07 5.50
C GLY A 58 -6.24 6.67 6.82
N GLU A 59 -5.34 5.68 6.80
CA GLU A 59 -4.54 5.30 7.96
C GLU A 59 -3.50 6.38 8.29
N ALA A 60 -2.91 7.01 7.27
CA ALA A 60 -1.89 8.05 7.43
C ALA A 60 -2.33 9.22 8.30
N GLU A 61 -3.64 9.49 8.37
CA GLU A 61 -4.26 10.56 9.15
C GLU A 61 -4.59 10.17 10.60
N THR A 62 -4.46 8.89 10.98
CA THR A 62 -4.69 8.47 12.37
C THR A 62 -3.63 9.06 13.30
N GLY A 63 -4.00 9.37 14.54
CA GLY A 63 -3.07 9.96 15.51
C GLY A 63 -1.78 9.16 15.68
N PRO A 64 -1.84 7.82 15.91
CA PRO A 64 -0.64 7.01 16.04
C PRO A 64 0.25 7.04 14.80
N LEU A 65 -0.31 6.94 13.60
CA LEU A 65 0.49 6.92 12.38
C LEU A 65 1.06 8.30 12.04
N ALA A 66 0.28 9.37 12.26
CA ALA A 66 0.78 10.74 12.09
C ALA A 66 2.05 11.02 12.93
N THR A 67 2.12 10.41 14.12
CA THR A 67 3.35 10.43 14.94
C THR A 67 4.39 9.43 14.41
N GLY A 68 3.95 8.30 13.91
CA GLY A 68 4.80 7.21 13.38
C GLY A 68 5.73 7.65 12.25
N TRP A 69 5.34 8.63 11.44
CA TRP A 69 6.20 9.21 10.39
C TRP A 69 7.54 9.74 10.94
N GLN A 70 7.61 10.09 12.21
CA GLN A 70 8.84 10.60 12.83
C GLN A 70 9.81 9.50 13.28
N SER A 71 9.42 8.24 13.20
CA SER A 71 10.22 7.11 13.70
C SER A 71 11.52 6.90 12.94
N ASN A 72 11.65 7.42 11.71
CA ASN A 72 12.91 7.46 10.97
C ASN A 72 14.03 8.18 11.73
N LYS A 73 13.70 9.07 12.68
CA LYS A 73 14.66 9.81 13.48
C LYS A 73 15.30 8.96 14.59
N LEU A 74 14.70 7.80 14.88
CA LEU A 74 15.20 6.86 15.89
C LEU A 74 16.14 5.80 15.29
N ILE A 75 16.20 5.70 13.96
CA ILE A 75 16.95 4.66 13.24
C ILE A 75 18.38 5.12 12.99
N ASN A 76 19.32 4.23 13.29
CA ASN A 76 20.71 4.33 12.90
C ASN A 76 20.98 3.29 11.78
N PRO A 77 21.16 3.71 10.52
CA PRO A 77 21.33 2.77 9.41
C PRO A 77 22.59 1.89 9.51
N ARG A 78 23.50 2.18 10.45
CA ARG A 78 24.67 1.32 10.73
C ARG A 78 24.29 0.06 11.51
N THR A 79 23.38 0.19 12.48
CA THR A 79 23.01 -0.89 13.42
C THR A 79 21.61 -1.42 13.21
N ASP A 80 20.76 -0.65 12.55
CA ASP A 80 19.37 -0.97 12.32
C ASP A 80 19.12 -1.29 10.83
N GLY A 81 18.01 -1.95 10.55
CA GLY A 81 17.51 -2.13 9.20
C GLY A 81 16.87 -0.84 8.65
N ILE A 82 16.23 -0.94 7.50
CA ILE A 82 15.56 0.21 6.85
C ILE A 82 14.10 -0.12 6.58
N VAL A 83 13.24 0.86 6.84
CA VAL A 83 11.83 0.86 6.44
C VAL A 83 11.67 1.70 5.19
N LEU A 84 10.98 1.16 4.19
CA LEU A 84 10.49 1.89 3.03
C LEU A 84 8.99 2.14 3.18
N PRO A 85 8.56 3.33 3.59
CA PRO A 85 7.14 3.67 3.57
C PRO A 85 6.62 3.76 2.13
N ILE A 86 5.46 3.16 1.89
CA ILE A 86 4.72 3.26 0.63
C ILE A 86 3.34 3.82 0.97
N LEU A 87 3.15 5.12 0.77
CA LEU A 87 1.86 5.76 0.98
C LEU A 87 0.94 5.44 -0.20
N HIS A 88 -0.08 4.61 0.02
CA HIS A 88 -1.11 4.35 -0.98
C HIS A 88 -2.15 5.47 -0.95
N LEU A 89 -1.96 6.47 -1.80
CA LEU A 89 -2.81 7.65 -1.90
C LEU A 89 -3.92 7.42 -2.93
N ASN A 90 -5.05 6.90 -2.47
CA ASN A 90 -6.22 6.66 -3.31
C ASN A 90 -7.31 7.75 -3.18
N GLY A 91 -7.14 8.69 -2.26
CA GLY A 91 -7.96 9.88 -2.10
C GLY A 91 -9.14 9.75 -1.16
N TYR A 92 -9.48 8.55 -0.67
CA TYR A 92 -10.69 8.36 0.13
C TYR A 92 -10.49 7.46 1.34
N LYS A 93 -11.10 7.86 2.46
CA LYS A 93 -11.47 6.99 3.58
C LYS A 93 -12.71 6.17 3.23
N ILE A 94 -13.46 5.71 4.23
CA ILE A 94 -14.70 4.94 4.04
C ILE A 94 -15.72 5.71 3.19
N ALA A 95 -15.94 7.00 3.48
CA ALA A 95 -16.97 7.81 2.84
C ALA A 95 -16.50 9.24 2.50
N ASN A 96 -15.33 9.66 2.94
CA ASN A 96 -14.83 11.02 2.79
C ASN A 96 -13.45 11.05 2.14
N PRO A 97 -13.10 12.11 1.41
CA PRO A 97 -11.74 12.36 0.97
C PRO A 97 -10.76 12.42 2.15
N THR A 98 -9.52 12.01 1.92
CA THR A 98 -8.44 12.15 2.88
C THR A 98 -7.87 13.56 2.88
N ILE A 99 -7.17 13.95 3.95
CA ILE A 99 -6.51 15.26 4.05
C ILE A 99 -5.38 15.33 3.02
N LEU A 100 -4.57 14.28 2.93
CA LEU A 100 -3.44 14.23 2.01
C LEU A 100 -3.84 14.30 0.52
N SER A 101 -5.08 13.96 0.18
CA SER A 101 -5.60 14.11 -1.18
C SER A 101 -6.12 15.53 -1.50
N ARG A 102 -6.10 16.45 -0.53
CA ARG A 102 -6.61 17.80 -0.68
C ARG A 102 -5.52 18.85 -0.83
N ILE A 103 -4.28 18.49 -0.58
CA ILE A 103 -3.11 19.36 -0.74
C ILE A 103 -2.50 19.15 -2.11
N SER A 104 -1.71 20.12 -2.59
CA SER A 104 -1.01 19.99 -3.86
C SER A 104 0.12 18.97 -3.77
N ASP A 105 0.63 18.53 -4.94
CA ASP A 105 1.73 17.59 -4.99
C ASP A 105 3.01 18.20 -4.39
N GLU A 106 3.23 19.49 -4.62
CA GLU A 106 4.35 20.23 -4.04
C GLU A 106 4.26 20.29 -2.51
N GLU A 107 3.06 20.61 -1.98
CA GLU A 107 2.83 20.66 -0.53
C GLU A 107 2.99 19.26 0.10
N LEU A 108 2.53 18.22 -0.58
CA LEU A 108 2.69 16.84 -0.12
C LEU A 108 4.16 16.42 -0.07
N HIS A 109 4.93 16.79 -1.10
CA HIS A 109 6.36 16.54 -1.15
C HIS A 109 7.09 17.28 -0.01
N GLU A 110 6.85 18.58 0.16
CA GLU A 110 7.43 19.39 1.24
C GLU A 110 7.07 18.85 2.63
N PHE A 111 5.84 18.40 2.81
CA PHE A 111 5.36 17.81 4.06
C PHE A 111 6.20 16.59 4.47
N PHE A 112 6.41 15.63 3.56
CA PHE A 112 7.21 14.45 3.87
C PHE A 112 8.71 14.73 3.90
N HIS A 113 9.19 15.63 3.05
CA HIS A 113 10.57 16.06 3.09
C HIS A 113 10.93 16.71 4.45
N GLY A 114 10.05 17.57 4.97
CA GLY A 114 10.20 18.15 6.33
C GLY A 114 10.21 17.11 7.45
N MET A 115 9.63 15.94 7.22
CA MET A 115 9.70 14.81 8.15
C MET A 115 10.97 13.95 7.99
N GLY A 116 11.82 14.23 7.01
CA GLY A 116 13.08 13.53 6.78
C GLY A 116 12.97 12.37 5.80
N TYR A 117 12.02 12.45 4.88
CA TYR A 117 11.88 11.52 3.76
C TYR A 117 12.24 12.17 2.44
N GLU A 118 12.67 11.37 1.46
CA GLU A 118 12.75 11.75 0.06
C GLU A 118 11.60 11.05 -0.68
N PRO A 119 10.53 11.79 -1.05
CA PRO A 119 9.37 11.21 -1.69
C PRO A 119 9.58 10.95 -3.18
N TYR A 120 9.27 9.75 -3.62
CA TYR A 120 9.18 9.32 -5.01
C TYR A 120 7.73 9.12 -5.40
N GLU A 121 7.27 9.78 -6.46
CA GLU A 121 5.90 9.62 -6.92
C GLU A 121 5.76 8.48 -7.93
N PHE A 122 4.72 7.69 -7.77
CA PHE A 122 4.25 6.71 -8.74
C PHE A 122 2.75 6.85 -8.95
N VAL A 123 2.35 7.09 -10.19
CA VAL A 123 0.94 7.28 -10.56
C VAL A 123 0.51 6.17 -11.50
N ALA A 124 -0.62 5.52 -11.22
CA ALA A 124 -1.20 4.46 -12.04
C ALA A 124 -2.72 4.44 -12.01
N GLY A 125 -3.35 3.91 -13.04
CA GLY A 125 -4.77 3.63 -13.08
C GLY A 125 -5.68 4.81 -13.44
N PHE A 126 -5.13 5.98 -13.77
CA PHE A 126 -5.92 7.14 -14.20
C PHE A 126 -6.09 7.24 -15.73
N ASP A 127 -5.31 6.50 -16.45
CA ASP A 127 -5.32 6.38 -17.90
C ASP A 127 -5.58 4.94 -18.35
N ASN A 128 -5.42 4.68 -19.65
CA ASN A 128 -5.56 3.35 -20.22
C ASN A 128 -4.20 2.66 -20.43
N GLU A 129 -3.22 2.97 -19.59
CA GLU A 129 -1.91 2.31 -19.64
C GLU A 129 -2.09 0.80 -19.39
N ASP A 130 -1.38 0.01 -20.15
CA ASP A 130 -1.34 -1.44 -20.00
C ASP A 130 -0.69 -1.86 -18.67
N HIS A 131 -1.26 -2.85 -18.02
CA HIS A 131 -0.80 -3.31 -16.71
C HIS A 131 0.66 -3.75 -16.69
N LEU A 132 1.15 -4.38 -17.75
CA LEU A 132 2.55 -4.80 -17.83
C LEU A 132 3.50 -3.59 -17.86
N SER A 133 3.11 -2.52 -18.56
CA SER A 133 3.85 -1.25 -18.56
C SER A 133 3.91 -0.64 -17.17
N ILE A 134 2.76 -0.61 -16.46
CA ILE A 134 2.70 -0.11 -15.08
C ILE A 134 3.63 -0.92 -14.17
N HIS A 135 3.60 -2.26 -14.26
CA HIS A 135 4.47 -3.11 -13.46
C HIS A 135 5.95 -2.87 -13.73
N ARG A 136 6.35 -2.67 -14.99
CA ARG A 136 7.74 -2.37 -15.37
C ARG A 136 8.20 -1.03 -14.79
N ARG A 137 7.40 0.02 -14.95
CA ARG A 137 7.70 1.34 -14.37
C ARG A 137 7.82 1.29 -12.84
N PHE A 138 6.96 0.51 -12.19
CA PHE A 138 7.04 0.36 -10.74
C PHE A 138 8.28 -0.41 -10.32
N ALA A 139 8.66 -1.46 -11.06
CA ALA A 139 9.89 -2.20 -10.80
C ALA A 139 11.13 -1.31 -10.95
N GLU A 140 11.20 -0.51 -12.02
CA GLU A 140 12.29 0.45 -12.26
C GLU A 140 12.39 1.50 -11.13
N LEU A 141 11.26 2.04 -10.69
CA LEU A 141 11.23 2.94 -9.54
C LEU A 141 11.71 2.24 -8.26
N PHE A 142 11.23 1.02 -8.03
CA PHE A 142 11.58 0.26 -6.84
C PHE A 142 13.08 -0.07 -6.80
N GLU A 143 13.68 -0.42 -7.95
CA GLU A 143 15.13 -0.62 -8.08
C GLU A 143 15.89 0.66 -7.73
N THR A 144 15.48 1.81 -8.28
CA THR A 144 16.08 3.12 -7.97
C THR A 144 16.06 3.43 -6.48
N VAL A 145 14.90 3.24 -5.85
CA VAL A 145 14.72 3.47 -4.41
C VAL A 145 15.53 2.48 -3.57
N PHE A 146 15.63 1.23 -4.02
CA PHE A 146 16.41 0.21 -3.33
C PHE A 146 17.92 0.47 -3.41
N ASP A 147 18.40 0.94 -4.55
CA ASP A 147 19.81 1.34 -4.72
C ASP A 147 20.16 2.51 -3.79
N GLU A 148 19.28 3.51 -3.64
CA GLU A 148 19.46 4.59 -2.68
C GLU A 148 19.51 4.08 -1.23
N ILE A 149 18.68 3.10 -0.88
CA ILE A 149 18.74 2.44 0.43
C ILE A 149 20.09 1.75 0.64
N CYS A 150 20.61 1.09 -0.38
CA CYS A 150 21.92 0.47 -0.33
C CYS A 150 23.04 1.51 -0.13
N ASP A 151 22.96 2.65 -0.80
CA ASP A 151 23.90 3.76 -0.66
C ASP A 151 23.85 4.36 0.75
N ILE A 152 22.65 4.57 1.32
CA ILE A 152 22.49 5.00 2.72
C ILE A 152 23.17 4.00 3.68
N LYS A 153 22.97 2.70 3.47
CA LYS A 153 23.60 1.63 4.28
C LYS A 153 25.12 1.63 4.13
N ALA A 154 25.63 1.83 2.93
CA ALA A 154 27.06 1.90 2.67
C ALA A 154 27.70 3.15 3.32
N ALA A 155 27.07 4.31 3.15
CA ALA A 155 27.52 5.57 3.76
C ALA A 155 27.54 5.48 5.29
N ALA A 156 26.58 4.79 5.88
CA ALA A 156 26.50 4.59 7.33
C ALA A 156 27.68 3.81 7.93
N GLN A 157 28.46 3.11 7.11
CA GLN A 157 29.68 2.42 7.60
C GLN A 157 30.87 3.37 7.76
N THR A 158 30.77 4.62 7.26
CA THR A 158 31.80 5.64 7.43
C THR A 158 31.58 6.40 8.74
N ASP A 159 32.63 7.06 9.24
CA ASP A 159 32.57 7.83 10.50
C ASP A 159 31.99 9.25 10.32
N ASP A 160 31.75 9.68 9.09
CA ASP A 160 31.31 11.04 8.72
C ASP A 160 29.88 11.05 8.13
N MET A 161 28.99 10.26 8.72
CA MET A 161 27.61 10.17 8.22
C MET A 161 26.72 11.24 8.86
N THR A 162 26.17 12.11 8.04
CA THR A 162 24.99 12.91 8.42
C THR A 162 23.73 12.04 8.35
N ARG A 163 22.71 12.37 9.16
CA ARG A 163 21.43 11.66 9.07
C ARG A 163 20.84 11.79 7.66
N PRO A 164 20.56 10.68 6.97
CA PRO A 164 20.01 10.72 5.63
C PRO A 164 18.56 11.16 5.62
N PHE A 165 18.07 11.61 4.47
CA PHE A 165 16.67 11.51 4.12
C PHE A 165 16.43 10.07 3.68
N TYR A 166 15.35 9.47 4.18
CA TYR A 166 15.02 8.09 3.81
C TYR A 166 14.03 8.10 2.64
N PRO A 167 14.23 7.29 1.59
CA PRO A 167 13.28 7.25 0.51
C PRO A 167 11.91 6.76 0.99
N MET A 168 10.86 7.28 0.37
CA MET A 168 9.50 6.79 0.48
C MET A 168 8.81 6.86 -0.87
N ILE A 169 7.78 6.03 -1.10
CA ILE A 169 7.01 6.04 -2.33
C ILE A 169 5.60 6.59 -2.04
N ILE A 170 5.18 7.60 -2.80
CA ILE A 170 3.78 8.04 -2.87
C ILE A 170 3.14 7.32 -4.05
N PHE A 171 2.39 6.27 -3.74
CA PHE A 171 1.73 5.41 -4.73
C PHE A 171 0.29 5.87 -4.94
N ARG A 172 0.06 6.60 -6.02
CA ARG A 172 -1.23 7.23 -6.33
C ARG A 172 -2.04 6.39 -7.31
N THR A 173 -3.24 5.97 -6.89
CA THR A 173 -4.20 5.26 -7.76
C THR A 173 -5.63 5.77 -7.52
N PRO A 174 -6.56 5.56 -8.45
CA PRO A 174 -7.98 5.73 -8.12
C PRO A 174 -8.38 4.70 -7.06
N LYS A 175 -9.21 5.11 -6.10
CA LYS A 175 -9.76 4.17 -5.12
C LYS A 175 -10.57 3.09 -5.82
N GLY A 176 -10.34 1.82 -5.45
CA GLY A 176 -10.97 0.68 -6.11
C GLY A 176 -10.48 0.46 -7.53
N TRP A 177 -9.25 0.86 -7.84
CA TRP A 177 -8.62 0.60 -9.13
C TRP A 177 -8.81 -0.86 -9.54
N THR A 178 -9.18 -1.06 -10.81
CA THR A 178 -9.58 -2.33 -11.44
C THR A 178 -11.00 -2.83 -11.11
N CYS A 179 -11.74 -2.22 -10.18
CA CYS A 179 -13.15 -2.56 -9.99
C CYS A 179 -14.03 -2.00 -11.13
N PRO A 180 -15.29 -2.44 -11.25
CA PRO A 180 -16.23 -1.86 -12.20
C PRO A 180 -16.33 -0.34 -12.05
N LYS A 181 -16.18 0.40 -13.15
CA LYS A 181 -16.22 1.87 -13.14
C LYS A 181 -17.55 2.43 -12.67
N PHE A 182 -18.64 1.73 -13.00
CA PHE A 182 -20.00 2.09 -12.63
C PHE A 182 -20.81 0.86 -12.20
N ILE A 183 -21.63 1.01 -11.16
CA ILE A 183 -22.60 0.03 -10.71
C ILE A 183 -23.92 0.78 -10.47
N ASP A 184 -25.03 0.29 -11.03
CA ASP A 184 -26.35 0.93 -10.98
C ASP A 184 -26.31 2.41 -11.42
N GLY A 185 -25.52 2.72 -12.44
CA GLY A 185 -25.35 4.08 -12.95
C GLY A 185 -24.56 5.01 -12.04
N LYS A 186 -24.02 4.53 -10.92
CA LYS A 186 -23.21 5.33 -9.96
C LYS A 186 -21.73 5.02 -10.15
N LYS A 187 -20.89 6.06 -10.15
CA LYS A 187 -19.45 5.92 -10.21
C LYS A 187 -18.96 5.14 -8.99
N THR A 188 -18.19 4.06 -9.24
CA THR A 188 -17.60 3.19 -8.21
C THR A 188 -16.10 3.40 -8.16
N GLU A 189 -15.36 3.05 -9.22
CA GLU A 189 -13.91 3.31 -9.28
C GLU A 189 -13.62 4.82 -9.13
N GLY A 190 -12.59 5.16 -8.37
CA GLY A 190 -12.22 6.54 -8.07
C GLY A 190 -13.26 7.27 -7.21
N SER A 191 -14.02 6.54 -6.41
CA SER A 191 -14.95 7.12 -5.45
C SER A 191 -15.00 6.32 -4.16
N TRP A 192 -15.55 6.91 -3.10
CA TRP A 192 -15.74 6.26 -1.81
C TRP A 192 -16.63 4.99 -1.89
N ARG A 193 -17.46 4.86 -2.93
CA ARG A 193 -18.34 3.69 -3.12
C ARG A 193 -17.59 2.39 -3.32
N SER A 194 -16.37 2.44 -3.81
CA SER A 194 -15.54 1.23 -3.94
C SER A 194 -15.01 0.69 -2.61
N HIS A 195 -15.09 1.45 -1.52
CA HIS A 195 -14.72 0.96 -0.18
C HIS A 195 -15.77 0.01 0.39
N GLN A 196 -17.04 0.30 0.18
CA GLN A 196 -18.14 -0.57 0.61
C GLN A 196 -18.26 -1.75 -0.34
N VAL A 197 -19.10 -2.73 -0.01
CA VAL A 197 -19.35 -3.89 -0.88
C VAL A 197 -20.19 -3.44 -2.10
N PRO A 198 -19.59 -3.12 -3.24
CA PRO A 198 -20.32 -2.45 -4.33
C PRO A 198 -21.36 -3.34 -4.99
N LEU A 199 -21.20 -4.67 -4.90
CA LEU A 199 -22.09 -5.70 -5.47
C LEU A 199 -22.71 -6.56 -4.36
N ALA A 200 -23.13 -5.95 -3.26
CA ALA A 200 -23.71 -6.65 -2.10
C ALA A 200 -24.91 -7.54 -2.47
N SER A 201 -25.67 -7.17 -3.49
CA SER A 201 -26.83 -7.92 -3.98
C SER A 201 -26.51 -8.98 -5.05
N ALA A 202 -25.23 -9.30 -5.29
CA ALA A 202 -24.86 -10.29 -6.30
C ALA A 202 -25.45 -11.69 -6.04
N ARG A 203 -25.78 -12.01 -4.79
CA ARG A 203 -26.47 -13.26 -4.44
C ARG A 203 -27.93 -13.28 -4.89
N ASP A 204 -28.59 -12.13 -4.89
CA ASP A 204 -30.04 -12.02 -5.03
C ASP A 204 -30.47 -11.37 -6.35
N THR A 205 -29.52 -10.79 -7.09
CA THR A 205 -29.78 -10.02 -8.30
C THR A 205 -28.86 -10.49 -9.43
N GLU A 206 -29.47 -11.05 -10.49
CA GLU A 206 -28.75 -11.55 -11.67
C GLU A 206 -27.83 -10.49 -12.29
N ALA A 207 -28.31 -9.24 -12.39
CA ALA A 207 -27.52 -8.15 -12.95
C ALA A 207 -26.21 -7.89 -12.16
N HIS A 208 -26.25 -7.92 -10.81
CA HIS A 208 -25.06 -7.77 -10.00
C HIS A 208 -24.15 -8.99 -10.06
N PHE A 209 -24.75 -10.20 -10.17
CA PHE A 209 -23.98 -11.43 -10.33
C PHE A 209 -23.19 -11.41 -11.64
N GLU A 210 -23.80 -11.01 -12.76
CA GLU A 210 -23.12 -10.92 -14.05
C GLU A 210 -22.00 -9.86 -14.02
N VAL A 211 -22.21 -8.71 -13.37
CA VAL A 211 -21.15 -7.70 -13.20
C VAL A 211 -19.99 -8.28 -12.38
N LEU A 212 -20.27 -8.97 -11.27
CA LEU A 212 -19.25 -9.60 -10.44
C LEU A 212 -18.47 -10.67 -11.21
N LYS A 213 -19.18 -11.53 -11.93
CA LYS A 213 -18.58 -12.58 -12.76
C LYS A 213 -17.63 -11.99 -13.80
N ASN A 214 -18.11 -11.04 -14.60
CA ASN A 214 -17.28 -10.38 -15.62
C ASN A 214 -16.05 -9.67 -15.01
N TRP A 215 -16.20 -9.06 -13.83
CA TRP A 215 -15.08 -8.44 -13.13
C TRP A 215 -14.03 -9.46 -12.72
N LEU A 216 -14.44 -10.57 -12.09
CA LEU A 216 -13.52 -11.63 -11.68
C LEU A 216 -12.85 -12.31 -12.88
N GLU A 217 -13.59 -12.57 -13.97
CA GLU A 217 -13.08 -13.14 -15.22
C GLU A 217 -12.08 -12.19 -15.91
N SER A 218 -12.19 -10.86 -15.71
CA SER A 218 -11.26 -9.90 -16.29
C SER A 218 -9.81 -10.06 -15.78
N TYR A 219 -9.62 -10.69 -14.61
CA TYR A 219 -8.31 -11.04 -14.07
C TYR A 219 -7.71 -12.32 -14.67
N LYS A 220 -8.44 -13.01 -15.54
CA LYS A 220 -8.02 -14.25 -16.22
C LYS A 220 -7.45 -15.30 -15.26
N PRO A 221 -8.19 -15.67 -14.22
CA PRO A 221 -7.71 -16.61 -13.21
C PRO A 221 -7.30 -17.96 -13.80
N GLU A 222 -7.83 -18.35 -14.95
CA GLU A 222 -7.45 -19.55 -15.69
C GLU A 222 -6.00 -19.55 -16.17
N GLU A 223 -5.38 -18.37 -16.36
CA GLU A 223 -3.95 -18.25 -16.74
C GLU A 223 -3.03 -18.48 -15.53
N LEU A 224 -3.55 -18.47 -14.30
CA LEU A 224 -2.78 -18.56 -13.06
C LEU A 224 -2.76 -19.98 -12.47
N PHE A 225 -3.61 -20.87 -12.94
CA PHE A 225 -3.76 -22.19 -12.37
C PHE A 225 -3.74 -23.25 -13.49
N ASP A 226 -2.86 -24.24 -13.36
CA ASP A 226 -2.90 -25.43 -14.22
C ASP A 226 -4.15 -26.27 -13.89
N GLU A 227 -4.75 -26.89 -14.91
CA GLU A 227 -5.93 -27.77 -14.77
C GLU A 227 -5.66 -29.10 -14.03
N ASN A 228 -4.48 -29.28 -13.42
CA ASN A 228 -4.05 -30.50 -12.74
C ASN A 228 -4.22 -30.44 -11.22
#